data_855f027e27923a471f3af777d447baa5
#
_entry.id   855f027e27923a471f3af777d447baa5
#
_cell.length_a   1.000
_cell.length_b   1.000
_cell.length_c   1.000
_cell.angle_alpha   90.00
_cell.angle_beta   90.00
_cell.angle_gamma   90.00
#
_symmetry.space_group_name_H-M   'P 1'
#
loop_
_entity.id
_entity.type
_entity.pdbx_description
1 polymer ?
#
loop_
_entity_poly.entity_id
_entity_poly.type
_entity_poly.pdbx_seq_one_letter_code
_entity_poly.pdbx_strand_id
1 'polypeptide(L)'
;MGFSIRQFEAKAGDRTGLAYELADTEGTVRAEVWPVTGFNCLHWQVRQADGSWGSILFTMPDWETNPVPTRSGHPILFPFPGRLREGTLPANGKSYQLPLNDSTKQHAIHGFTPRNAWRVGGLKTTGESASITGLFDLENELPAALGLWPASFALSLTYRLLTDRLAVEASVTNRGSEPLPFGLGYHPYFRLPGATDADVGGHLLQANVQQVWEADANNLPTGLKLELPPELDFRSPRPIGNTALDHVFTGVPSSISGLVELATLSHPQALGRLRIFADAAFRELVLFTPAHRQAVAIEPYTCSADASNLAARGIDSGWRTLSPGQTWAARVEYRWEKS
;
A
#
# COMPACT_ATOMS: atom_id res chain seq x y z
N MET A 1 7.32 14.51 -26.02
CA MET A 1 7.22 13.90 -24.67
C MET A 1 7.79 12.50 -24.73
N GLY A 2 8.50 12.08 -23.69
CA GLY A 2 9.03 10.74 -23.56
C GLY A 2 9.26 10.46 -22.07
N PHE A 3 9.64 9.23 -21.75
CA PHE A 3 9.98 8.81 -20.40
C PHE A 3 11.33 8.11 -20.39
N SER A 4 12.02 8.20 -19.27
CA SER A 4 13.32 7.56 -19.03
C SER A 4 13.33 6.81 -17.70
N ILE A 5 14.24 5.86 -17.59
CA ILE A 5 14.54 5.16 -16.34
C ILE A 5 16.05 5.28 -16.11
N ARG A 6 16.42 5.79 -14.95
CA ARG A 6 17.82 5.87 -14.49
C ARG A 6 17.97 4.94 -13.28
N GLN A 7 19.04 4.18 -13.24
CA GLN A 7 19.44 3.40 -12.07
C GLN A 7 20.63 4.06 -11.38
N PHE A 8 20.69 3.92 -10.05
CA PHE A 8 21.78 4.43 -9.24
C PHE A 8 21.98 3.58 -7.99
N GLU A 9 23.15 3.62 -7.41
CA GLU A 9 23.40 2.97 -6.12
C GLU A 9 22.72 3.75 -5.00
N ALA A 10 22.08 3.01 -4.10
CA ALA A 10 21.33 3.55 -2.97
C ALA A 10 21.63 2.74 -1.71
N LYS A 11 21.61 3.43 -0.57
CA LYS A 11 21.84 2.83 0.73
C LYS A 11 20.70 3.19 1.69
N ALA A 12 20.17 2.18 2.39
CA ALA A 12 19.15 2.34 3.42
C ALA A 12 19.54 1.48 4.64
N GLY A 13 20.02 2.10 5.69
CA GLY A 13 20.59 1.43 6.86
C GLY A 13 21.81 0.61 6.48
N ASP A 14 21.75 -0.68 6.73
CA ASP A 14 22.78 -1.67 6.36
C ASP A 14 22.59 -2.27 4.94
N ARG A 15 21.52 -1.90 4.22
CA ARG A 15 21.23 -2.42 2.89
C ARG A 15 21.76 -1.49 1.81
N THR A 16 22.45 -2.06 0.84
CA THR A 16 22.89 -1.38 -0.38
C THR A 16 22.39 -2.12 -1.60
N GLY A 17 22.09 -1.38 -2.66
CA GLY A 17 21.66 -1.95 -3.93
C GLY A 17 21.23 -0.89 -4.92
N LEU A 18 20.70 -1.32 -6.07
CA LEU A 18 20.20 -0.40 -7.08
C LEU A 18 18.82 0.14 -6.72
N ALA A 19 18.66 1.44 -6.86
CA ALA A 19 17.38 2.13 -6.93
C ALA A 19 17.13 2.64 -8.35
N TYR A 20 15.86 2.91 -8.65
CA TYR A 20 15.41 3.25 -10.00
C TYR A 20 14.56 4.51 -9.97
N GLU A 21 14.97 5.52 -10.69
CA GLU A 21 14.19 6.72 -10.96
C GLU A 21 13.47 6.59 -12.30
N LEU A 22 12.15 6.70 -12.29
CA LEU A 22 11.31 6.83 -13.46
C LEU A 22 10.98 8.31 -13.60
N ALA A 23 11.14 8.90 -14.78
CA ALA A 23 10.86 10.32 -15.00
C ALA A 23 10.38 10.58 -16.41
N ASP A 24 9.58 11.64 -16.59
CA ASP A 24 9.34 12.19 -17.92
C ASP A 24 10.57 12.98 -18.41
N THR A 25 10.76 13.06 -19.71
CA THR A 25 11.93 13.76 -20.33
C THR A 25 11.86 15.27 -20.20
N GLU A 26 10.68 15.83 -19.83
CA GLU A 26 10.49 17.26 -19.59
C GLU A 26 10.81 17.64 -18.14
N GLY A 27 11.04 16.68 -17.26
CA GLY A 27 11.37 16.88 -15.87
C GLY A 27 10.22 17.46 -15.05
N THR A 28 8.97 17.05 -15.35
CA THR A 28 7.77 17.53 -14.66
C THR A 28 7.26 16.57 -13.61
N VAL A 29 7.55 15.26 -13.75
CA VAL A 29 7.16 14.22 -12.81
C VAL A 29 8.26 13.17 -12.69
N ARG A 30 8.42 12.63 -11.47
CA ARG A 30 9.32 11.48 -11.23
C ARG A 30 8.82 10.59 -10.11
N ALA A 31 9.26 9.32 -10.15
CA ALA A 31 9.06 8.35 -9.07
C ALA A 31 10.35 7.57 -8.84
N GLU A 32 10.60 7.17 -7.61
CA GLU A 32 11.81 6.45 -7.23
C GLU A 32 11.46 5.17 -6.48
N VAL A 33 11.93 4.03 -6.99
CA VAL A 33 11.63 2.69 -6.47
C VAL A 33 12.91 2.02 -5.95
N TRP A 34 12.81 1.46 -4.73
CA TRP A 34 13.92 0.81 -4.03
C TRP A 34 13.67 -0.69 -3.84
N PRO A 35 14.15 -1.57 -4.74
CA PRO A 35 13.93 -3.01 -4.66
C PRO A 35 14.47 -3.66 -3.38
N VAL A 36 15.60 -3.20 -2.87
CA VAL A 36 16.26 -3.78 -1.68
C VAL A 36 15.48 -3.54 -0.37
N THR A 37 14.49 -2.64 -0.39
CA THR A 37 13.66 -2.28 0.76
C THR A 37 12.17 -2.52 0.47
N GLY A 38 11.80 -3.74 0.10
CA GLY A 38 10.40 -4.11 -0.13
C GLY A 38 9.82 -3.64 -1.46
N PHE A 39 10.66 -3.33 -2.46
CA PHE A 39 10.22 -2.74 -3.73
C PHE A 39 9.39 -1.47 -3.52
N ASN A 40 9.74 -0.71 -2.47
CA ASN A 40 9.00 0.47 -2.06
C ASN A 40 9.21 1.63 -3.07
N CYS A 41 8.12 2.23 -3.53
CA CYS A 41 8.16 3.51 -4.22
C CYS A 41 8.26 4.62 -3.15
N LEU A 42 9.49 5.10 -2.89
CA LEU A 42 9.74 6.08 -1.83
C LEU A 42 9.33 7.48 -2.22
N HIS A 43 9.55 7.84 -3.48
CA HIS A 43 9.24 9.17 -3.97
C HIS A 43 8.29 9.10 -5.17
N TRP A 44 7.28 9.93 -5.16
CA TRP A 44 6.52 10.36 -6.31
C TRP A 44 6.36 11.87 -6.20
N GLN A 45 6.94 12.59 -7.15
CA GLN A 45 7.16 14.03 -7.05
C GLN A 45 6.75 14.73 -8.34
N VAL A 46 6.29 15.96 -8.19
CA VAL A 46 5.94 16.86 -9.29
C VAL A 46 6.77 18.13 -9.23
N ARG A 47 7.09 18.68 -10.41
CA ARG A 47 7.86 19.93 -10.50
C ARG A 47 6.99 21.12 -10.11
N GLN A 48 7.50 21.95 -9.22
CA GLN A 48 6.87 23.18 -8.80
C GLN A 48 7.30 24.36 -9.71
N ALA A 49 6.57 25.48 -9.62
CA ALA A 49 6.85 26.66 -10.46
C ALA A 49 8.24 27.29 -10.20
N ASP A 50 8.76 27.17 -8.97
CA ASP A 50 10.10 27.62 -8.59
C ASP A 50 11.22 26.67 -9.00
N GLY A 51 10.88 25.57 -9.66
CA GLY A 51 11.83 24.56 -10.10
C GLY A 51 12.20 23.54 -9.02
N SER A 52 11.68 23.60 -7.80
CA SER A 52 11.86 22.55 -6.79
C SER A 52 10.96 21.33 -7.05
N TRP A 53 11.20 20.23 -6.33
CA TRP A 53 10.36 19.04 -6.38
C TRP A 53 9.39 19.01 -5.19
N GLY A 54 8.10 18.90 -5.47
CA GLY A 54 7.05 18.71 -4.47
C GLY A 54 6.68 17.23 -4.35
N SER A 55 6.80 16.67 -3.17
CA SER A 55 6.48 15.25 -2.92
C SER A 55 5.00 15.03 -2.72
N ILE A 56 4.43 14.05 -3.43
CA ILE A 56 3.07 13.53 -3.23
C ILE A 56 3.14 12.36 -2.24
N LEU A 57 4.08 11.41 -2.44
CA LEU A 57 4.41 10.41 -1.43
C LEU A 57 5.36 11.02 -0.39
N PHE A 58 5.04 10.78 0.87
CA PHE A 58 5.86 11.21 2.00
C PHE A 58 6.94 10.18 2.31
N THR A 59 8.16 10.66 2.52
CA THR A 59 9.29 9.87 2.99
C THR A 59 9.88 10.52 4.22
N MET A 60 10.14 9.74 5.26
CA MET A 60 10.77 10.23 6.48
C MET A 60 12.17 10.79 6.17
N PRO A 61 12.56 11.93 6.76
CA PRO A 61 13.88 12.52 6.52
C PRO A 61 15.05 11.61 6.90
N ASP A 62 14.84 10.70 7.85
CA ASP A 62 15.84 9.73 8.33
C ASP A 62 15.81 8.38 7.58
N TRP A 63 15.13 8.29 6.41
CA TRP A 63 14.95 7.04 5.68
C TRP A 63 16.25 6.29 5.38
N GLU A 64 17.27 7.00 4.93
CA GLU A 64 18.56 6.39 4.55
C GLU A 64 19.30 5.74 5.73
N THR A 65 19.05 6.23 6.95
CA THR A 65 19.68 5.74 8.18
C THR A 65 18.76 4.84 9.01
N ASN A 66 17.45 5.00 8.86
CA ASN A 66 16.42 4.28 9.63
C ASN A 66 15.26 3.81 8.71
N PRO A 67 15.50 2.84 7.82
CA PRO A 67 14.53 2.39 6.83
C PRO A 67 13.47 1.47 7.45
N VAL A 68 12.53 2.04 8.19
CA VAL A 68 11.37 1.28 8.70
C VAL A 68 10.34 1.13 7.59
N PRO A 69 9.99 -0.09 7.16
CA PRO A 69 9.18 -0.34 5.98
C PRO A 69 7.85 0.41 5.94
N THR A 70 7.15 0.50 7.09
CA THR A 70 5.82 1.14 7.19
C THR A 70 5.90 2.54 7.80
N ARG A 71 6.81 3.40 7.31
CA ARG A 71 6.93 4.81 7.71
C ARG A 71 7.05 5.76 6.52
N SER A 72 7.28 5.24 5.32
CA SER A 72 7.65 6.05 4.15
C SER A 72 7.18 5.41 2.84
N GLY A 73 6.88 6.24 1.85
CA GLY A 73 6.62 5.80 0.48
C GLY A 73 5.34 4.99 0.34
N HIS A 74 5.43 3.90 -0.39
CA HIS A 74 4.32 3.03 -0.78
C HIS A 74 4.63 1.55 -0.44
N PRO A 75 4.64 1.15 0.84
CA PRO A 75 4.87 -0.25 1.24
C PRO A 75 3.84 -1.22 0.66
N ILE A 76 4.30 -2.40 0.24
CA ILE A 76 3.50 -3.48 -0.33
C ILE A 76 3.31 -4.55 0.73
N LEU A 77 2.07 -4.81 1.13
CA LEU A 77 1.71 -5.69 2.24
C LEU A 77 1.18 -7.02 1.71
N PHE A 78 2.02 -8.05 1.75
CA PHE A 78 1.68 -9.38 1.23
C PHE A 78 2.42 -10.49 2.00
N PRO A 79 1.84 -11.66 2.25
CA PRO A 79 0.56 -12.19 1.79
C PRO A 79 -0.65 -11.81 2.67
N PHE A 80 -0.50 -10.87 3.59
CA PHE A 80 -1.61 -10.29 4.32
C PHE A 80 -1.30 -8.83 4.72
N PRO A 81 -2.28 -7.92 4.64
CA PRO A 81 -2.18 -6.59 5.18
C PRO A 81 -2.65 -6.54 6.63
N GLY A 82 -2.25 -5.52 7.37
CA GLY A 82 -2.64 -5.33 8.76
C GLY A 82 -2.05 -6.39 9.70
N ARG A 83 -2.65 -6.51 10.89
CA ARG A 83 -2.25 -7.48 11.91
C ARG A 83 -2.92 -8.83 11.69
N LEU A 84 -2.22 -9.90 12.09
CA LEU A 84 -2.73 -11.25 12.22
C LEU A 84 -2.61 -11.66 13.69
N ARG A 85 -3.74 -11.96 14.33
CA ARG A 85 -3.85 -12.24 15.77
C ARG A 85 -2.88 -13.33 16.20
N GLU A 86 -1.99 -13.00 17.15
CA GLU A 86 -0.98 -13.91 17.72
C GLU A 86 -0.11 -14.62 16.67
N GLY A 87 -0.04 -14.06 15.45
CA GLY A 87 0.64 -14.68 14.32
C GLY A 87 0.00 -15.98 13.83
N THR A 88 -1.20 -16.31 14.27
CA THR A 88 -1.87 -17.59 13.96
C THR A 88 -2.67 -17.49 12.67
N LEU A 89 -2.34 -18.34 11.68
CA LEU A 89 -3.01 -18.43 10.41
C LEU A 89 -3.72 -19.79 10.28
N PRO A 90 -5.06 -19.86 10.40
CA PRO A 90 -5.84 -21.04 10.04
C PRO A 90 -5.97 -21.13 8.52
N ALA A 91 -5.50 -22.24 7.92
CA ALA A 91 -5.62 -22.48 6.49
C ALA A 91 -5.48 -23.97 6.16
N ASN A 92 -6.22 -24.45 5.14
CA ASN A 92 -6.13 -25.82 4.61
C ASN A 92 -6.24 -26.90 5.70
N GLY A 93 -7.08 -26.68 6.71
CA GLY A 93 -7.28 -27.62 7.83
C GLY A 93 -6.11 -27.68 8.82
N LYS A 94 -5.15 -26.76 8.73
CA LYS A 94 -3.98 -26.63 9.61
C LYS A 94 -3.91 -25.24 10.23
N SER A 95 -3.06 -25.09 11.23
CA SER A 95 -2.68 -23.79 11.79
C SER A 95 -1.20 -23.55 11.54
N TYR A 96 -0.86 -22.37 11.01
CA TYR A 96 0.50 -21.91 10.77
C TYR A 96 0.84 -20.82 11.77
N GLN A 97 2.09 -20.80 12.25
CA GLN A 97 2.56 -19.82 13.22
C GLN A 97 3.60 -18.91 12.58
N LEU A 98 3.25 -17.63 12.48
CA LEU A 98 4.11 -16.58 11.95
C LEU A 98 4.91 -15.89 13.08
N PRO A 99 6.10 -15.35 12.78
CA PRO A 99 6.83 -14.52 13.72
C PRO A 99 6.03 -13.30 14.17
N LEU A 100 6.07 -13.02 15.47
CA LEU A 100 5.42 -11.84 16.05
C LEU A 100 6.32 -10.62 15.84
N ASN A 101 5.94 -9.75 14.92
CA ASN A 101 6.81 -8.68 14.42
C ASN A 101 6.16 -7.28 14.47
N ASP A 102 4.98 -7.14 15.07
CA ASP A 102 4.39 -5.84 15.37
C ASP A 102 5.16 -5.15 16.53
N SER A 103 4.86 -3.88 16.80
CA SER A 103 5.54 -3.09 17.85
C SER A 103 5.36 -3.67 19.24
N THR A 104 4.23 -4.35 19.49
CA THR A 104 3.91 -4.97 20.80
C THR A 104 4.50 -6.36 20.96
N LYS A 105 5.00 -6.99 19.88
CA LYS A 105 5.44 -8.37 19.83
C LYS A 105 4.34 -9.38 20.18
N GLN A 106 3.09 -9.02 19.95
CA GLN A 106 1.92 -9.88 20.21
C GLN A 106 1.29 -10.41 18.93
N HIS A 107 1.56 -9.77 17.77
CA HIS A 107 0.92 -10.10 16.50
C HIS A 107 1.94 -10.19 15.37
N ALA A 108 1.62 -10.95 14.32
CA ALA A 108 2.28 -10.79 13.04
C ALA A 108 1.65 -9.60 12.30
N ILE A 109 2.44 -8.85 11.51
CA ILE A 109 1.94 -7.68 10.79
C ILE A 109 2.55 -7.55 9.40
N HIS A 110 1.70 -7.24 8.42
CA HIS A 110 2.04 -6.83 7.04
C HIS A 110 2.78 -7.86 6.17
N GLY A 111 2.75 -9.14 6.56
CA GLY A 111 3.34 -10.21 5.76
C GLY A 111 4.86 -10.13 5.60
N PHE A 112 5.33 -10.56 4.44
CA PHE A 112 6.77 -10.75 4.18
C PHE A 112 7.39 -9.64 3.33
N THR A 113 6.64 -9.12 2.36
CA THR A 113 7.15 -8.32 1.26
C THR A 113 7.75 -6.97 1.63
N PRO A 114 7.25 -6.21 2.64
CA PRO A 114 7.76 -4.86 2.89
C PRO A 114 9.16 -4.86 3.54
N ARG A 115 9.60 -6.00 4.08
CA ARG A 115 10.88 -6.11 4.81
C ARG A 115 11.98 -6.83 4.03
N ASN A 116 11.66 -7.38 2.86
CA ASN A 116 12.59 -8.19 2.09
C ASN A 116 12.92 -7.55 0.74
N ALA A 117 14.09 -7.86 0.21
CA ALA A 117 14.48 -7.41 -1.11
C ALA A 117 13.66 -8.13 -2.19
N TRP A 118 13.44 -7.43 -3.29
CA TRP A 118 12.78 -7.97 -4.48
C TRP A 118 13.75 -7.97 -5.65
N ARG A 119 13.54 -8.88 -6.58
CA ARG A 119 14.24 -8.91 -7.86
C ARG A 119 13.52 -8.02 -8.86
N VAL A 120 14.27 -7.26 -9.65
CA VAL A 120 13.73 -6.50 -10.79
C VAL A 120 13.48 -7.45 -11.95
N GLY A 121 12.22 -7.57 -12.37
CA GLY A 121 11.77 -8.44 -13.46
C GLY A 121 11.71 -7.75 -14.81
N GLY A 122 11.63 -6.42 -14.87
CA GLY A 122 11.60 -5.70 -16.12
C GLY A 122 11.54 -4.19 -15.96
N LEU A 123 12.06 -3.50 -16.96
CA LEU A 123 12.02 -2.05 -17.15
C LEU A 123 11.44 -1.75 -18.53
N LYS A 124 10.53 -0.79 -18.62
CA LYS A 124 9.93 -0.42 -19.92
C LYS A 124 9.67 1.08 -19.96
N THR A 125 10.05 1.71 -21.05
CA THR A 125 9.70 3.11 -21.37
C THR A 125 8.89 3.17 -22.66
N THR A 126 7.98 4.11 -22.72
CA THR A 126 7.19 4.46 -23.92
C THR A 126 7.18 5.97 -24.09
N GLY A 127 6.53 6.48 -25.14
CA GLY A 127 6.26 7.92 -25.25
C GLY A 127 5.37 8.49 -24.15
N GLU A 128 4.63 7.65 -23.42
CA GLU A 128 3.59 8.08 -22.45
C GLU A 128 3.87 7.64 -21.01
N SER A 129 4.82 6.72 -20.78
CA SER A 129 5.07 6.17 -19.45
C SER A 129 6.45 5.55 -19.29
N ALA A 130 6.92 5.48 -18.04
CA ALA A 130 7.98 4.57 -17.59
C ALA A 130 7.41 3.57 -16.58
N SER A 131 7.89 2.32 -16.63
CA SER A 131 7.46 1.30 -15.66
C SER A 131 8.61 0.40 -15.22
N ILE A 132 8.54 -0.03 -13.96
CA ILE A 132 9.42 -1.02 -13.35
C ILE A 132 8.57 -2.15 -12.77
N THR A 133 8.96 -3.38 -13.05
CA THR A 133 8.31 -4.59 -12.49
C THR A 133 9.23 -5.26 -11.49
N GLY A 134 8.75 -5.45 -10.27
CA GLY A 134 9.38 -6.23 -9.22
C GLY A 134 8.77 -7.63 -9.14
N LEU A 135 9.59 -8.59 -8.76
CA LEU A 135 9.21 -9.99 -8.55
C LEU A 135 9.60 -10.40 -7.14
N PHE A 136 8.64 -10.96 -6.41
CA PHE A 136 8.86 -11.59 -5.11
C PHE A 136 8.31 -13.02 -5.17
N ASP A 137 9.18 -13.97 -5.31
CA ASP A 137 8.87 -15.38 -5.29
C ASP A 137 9.33 -15.95 -3.93
N LEU A 138 8.43 -16.60 -3.17
CA LEU A 138 8.73 -17.04 -1.82
C LEU A 138 9.92 -17.99 -1.76
N GLU A 139 10.08 -18.86 -2.78
CA GLU A 139 11.18 -19.83 -2.83
C GLU A 139 12.54 -19.17 -3.10
N ASN A 140 12.55 -18.10 -3.87
CA ASN A 140 13.77 -17.44 -4.31
C ASN A 140 14.18 -16.29 -3.38
N GLU A 141 13.24 -15.41 -3.04
CA GLU A 141 13.53 -14.19 -2.28
C GLU A 141 13.46 -14.41 -0.76
N LEU A 142 12.70 -15.43 -0.27
CA LEU A 142 12.59 -15.72 1.17
C LEU A 142 12.41 -17.21 1.47
N PRO A 143 13.36 -18.09 1.09
CA PRO A 143 13.24 -19.53 1.31
C PRO A 143 13.08 -19.93 2.79
N ALA A 144 13.57 -19.11 3.72
CA ALA A 144 13.39 -19.32 5.15
C ALA A 144 11.92 -19.23 5.63
N ALA A 145 11.03 -18.65 4.83
CA ALA A 145 9.60 -18.59 5.14
C ALA A 145 8.80 -19.75 4.51
N LEU A 146 9.44 -20.65 3.77
CA LEU A 146 8.80 -21.89 3.32
C LEU A 146 8.35 -22.70 4.55
N GLY A 147 7.07 -23.12 4.53
CA GLY A 147 6.45 -23.77 5.69
C GLY A 147 5.81 -22.83 6.71
N LEU A 148 6.10 -21.54 6.68
CA LEU A 148 5.36 -20.54 7.45
C LEU A 148 4.05 -20.12 6.77
N TRP A 149 3.91 -20.39 5.46
CA TRP A 149 2.72 -20.10 4.66
C TRP A 149 2.22 -21.37 3.97
N PRO A 150 0.89 -21.53 3.76
CA PRO A 150 0.30 -22.78 3.27
C PRO A 150 0.77 -23.23 1.90
N ALA A 151 1.14 -22.29 1.03
CA ALA A 151 1.62 -22.59 -0.32
C ALA A 151 2.67 -21.58 -0.76
N SER A 152 3.59 -22.00 -1.61
CA SER A 152 4.52 -21.11 -2.29
C SER A 152 3.78 -20.20 -3.28
N PHE A 153 4.28 -18.98 -3.46
CA PHE A 153 3.67 -17.98 -4.33
C PHE A 153 4.72 -17.16 -5.07
N ALA A 154 4.31 -16.61 -6.19
CA ALA A 154 5.00 -15.53 -6.86
C ALA A 154 4.10 -14.29 -6.91
N LEU A 155 4.62 -13.15 -6.44
CA LEU A 155 4.01 -11.84 -6.58
C LEU A 155 4.82 -11.04 -7.60
N SER A 156 4.16 -10.56 -8.66
CA SER A 156 4.69 -9.56 -9.58
C SER A 156 3.96 -8.25 -9.33
N LEU A 157 4.71 -7.15 -9.20
CA LEU A 157 4.14 -5.82 -9.05
C LEU A 157 4.82 -4.84 -10.00
N THR A 158 4.03 -4.07 -10.73
CA THR A 158 4.51 -3.04 -11.65
C THR A 158 4.09 -1.67 -11.19
N TYR A 159 5.05 -0.78 -10.95
CA TYR A 159 4.81 0.65 -10.90
C TYR A 159 4.93 1.22 -12.32
N ARG A 160 3.91 1.96 -12.74
CA ARG A 160 3.89 2.69 -13.99
C ARG A 160 3.66 4.17 -13.73
N LEU A 161 4.66 4.99 -14.05
CA LEU A 161 4.58 6.44 -13.97
C LEU A 161 4.07 7.01 -15.29
N LEU A 162 3.03 7.83 -15.22
CA LEU A 162 2.52 8.72 -16.27
C LEU A 162 2.64 10.16 -15.77
N THR A 163 2.36 11.12 -16.61
CA THR A 163 2.48 12.56 -16.26
C THR A 163 1.53 12.99 -15.13
N ASP A 164 0.38 12.32 -15.01
CA ASP A 164 -0.71 12.67 -14.08
C ASP A 164 -1.00 11.58 -13.04
N ARG A 165 -0.28 10.43 -13.08
CA ARG A 165 -0.59 9.32 -12.18
C ARG A 165 0.57 8.36 -11.95
N LEU A 166 0.50 7.68 -10.81
CA LEU A 166 1.24 6.46 -10.51
C LEU A 166 0.24 5.29 -10.49
N ALA A 167 0.32 4.38 -11.47
CA ALA A 167 -0.47 3.17 -11.50
C ALA A 167 0.31 2.00 -10.90
N VAL A 168 -0.38 1.14 -10.15
CA VAL A 168 0.16 -0.05 -9.49
C VAL A 168 -0.64 -1.26 -9.93
N GLU A 169 0.02 -2.21 -10.56
CA GLU A 169 -0.58 -3.44 -11.06
C GLU A 169 0.09 -4.62 -10.36
N ALA A 170 -0.68 -5.47 -9.70
CA ALA A 170 -0.19 -6.67 -9.02
C ALA A 170 -0.74 -7.94 -9.66
N SER A 171 0.07 -8.99 -9.66
CA SER A 171 -0.33 -10.33 -10.07
C SER A 171 0.23 -11.36 -9.09
N VAL A 172 -0.64 -12.19 -8.52
CA VAL A 172 -0.31 -13.26 -7.57
C VAL A 172 -0.54 -14.60 -8.23
N THR A 173 0.47 -15.45 -8.25
CA THR A 173 0.38 -16.83 -8.77
C THR A 173 0.63 -17.83 -7.64
N ASN A 174 -0.26 -18.82 -7.48
CA ASN A 174 -0.01 -19.95 -6.61
C ASN A 174 1.00 -20.90 -7.29
N ARG A 175 2.20 -20.99 -6.71
CA ARG A 175 3.30 -21.86 -7.16
C ARG A 175 3.32 -23.22 -6.46
N GLY A 176 2.55 -23.35 -5.36
CA GLY A 176 2.49 -24.56 -4.56
C GLY A 176 1.48 -25.58 -5.09
N SER A 177 1.43 -26.73 -4.41
CA SER A 177 0.48 -27.81 -4.65
C SER A 177 -0.80 -27.69 -3.80
N GLU A 178 -0.80 -26.82 -2.79
CA GLU A 178 -1.91 -26.58 -1.89
C GLU A 178 -2.63 -25.27 -2.24
N PRO A 179 -3.89 -25.08 -1.84
CA PRO A 179 -4.56 -23.79 -1.95
C PRO A 179 -3.75 -22.67 -1.27
N LEU A 180 -3.57 -21.55 -1.96
CA LEU A 180 -2.87 -20.36 -1.48
C LEU A 180 -3.88 -19.36 -0.91
N PRO A 181 -4.01 -19.22 0.41
CA PRO A 181 -4.76 -18.14 1.01
C PRO A 181 -3.93 -16.84 1.01
N PHE A 182 -4.55 -15.68 0.78
CA PHE A 182 -3.84 -14.39 0.82
C PHE A 182 -4.77 -13.19 0.91
N GLY A 183 -4.17 -12.06 1.27
CA GLY A 183 -4.65 -10.72 1.07
C GLY A 183 -3.51 -9.81 0.61
N LEU A 184 -3.85 -8.77 -0.12
CA LEU A 184 -2.93 -7.73 -0.59
C LEU A 184 -3.38 -6.38 -0.06
N GLY A 185 -2.44 -5.56 0.38
CA GLY A 185 -2.68 -4.18 0.74
C GLY A 185 -1.51 -3.29 0.36
N TYR A 186 -1.76 -2.00 0.27
CA TYR A 186 -0.75 -0.97 0.10
C TYR A 186 -0.83 0.01 1.26
N HIS A 187 0.30 0.54 1.69
CA HIS A 187 0.37 1.45 2.84
C HIS A 187 1.04 2.79 2.46
N PRO A 188 0.53 3.47 1.41
CA PRO A 188 1.12 4.72 0.95
C PRO A 188 0.91 5.84 1.96
N TYR A 189 1.96 6.65 2.16
CA TYR A 189 1.93 7.85 2.97
C TYR A 189 1.88 9.08 2.08
N PHE A 190 0.96 10.01 2.36
CA PHE A 190 0.76 11.20 1.55
C PHE A 190 0.92 12.47 2.37
N ARG A 191 1.53 13.46 1.72
CA ARG A 191 1.53 14.87 2.10
C ARG A 191 1.53 15.69 0.82
N LEU A 192 0.54 16.55 0.66
CA LEU A 192 0.40 17.25 -0.62
C LEU A 192 1.43 18.39 -0.77
N PRO A 193 2.10 18.47 -1.95
CA PRO A 193 3.04 19.55 -2.22
C PRO A 193 2.32 20.92 -2.23
N GLY A 194 2.97 21.93 -1.65
CA GLY A 194 2.41 23.28 -1.49
C GLY A 194 1.62 23.48 -0.19
N ALA A 195 1.20 22.42 0.50
CA ALA A 195 0.63 22.55 1.84
C ALA A 195 1.71 22.96 2.84
N THR A 196 1.49 24.08 3.54
CA THR A 196 2.47 24.69 4.46
C THR A 196 2.21 24.41 5.93
N ASP A 197 1.11 23.73 6.25
CA ASP A 197 0.76 23.37 7.63
C ASP A 197 1.86 22.52 8.29
N ALA A 198 1.98 22.61 9.60
CA ALA A 198 2.96 21.84 10.36
C ALA A 198 2.66 20.32 10.28
N ASP A 199 1.38 19.97 10.18
CA ASP A 199 0.89 18.58 10.08
C ASP A 199 -0.21 18.42 9.01
N VAL A 200 -0.80 17.23 8.89
CA VAL A 200 -1.86 16.92 7.91
C VAL A 200 -3.26 17.34 8.37
N GLY A 201 -3.40 18.02 9.50
CA GLY A 201 -4.71 18.40 10.05
C GLY A 201 -5.53 19.29 9.10
N GLY A 202 -4.87 20.19 8.35
CA GLY A 202 -5.50 21.07 7.37
C GLY A 202 -5.90 20.39 6.06
N HIS A 203 -5.42 19.16 5.80
CA HIS A 203 -5.80 18.43 4.59
C HIS A 203 -7.27 18.00 4.65
N LEU A 204 -7.99 18.23 3.55
CA LEU A 204 -9.36 17.77 3.36
C LEU A 204 -9.34 16.35 2.82
N LEU A 205 -9.88 15.44 3.59
CA LEU A 205 -10.03 14.03 3.20
C LEU A 205 -11.49 13.75 2.86
N GLN A 206 -11.70 13.04 1.75
CA GLN A 206 -12.96 12.38 1.41
C GLN A 206 -12.68 10.91 1.18
N ALA A 207 -13.55 10.04 1.71
CA ALA A 207 -13.47 8.60 1.55
C ALA A 207 -14.83 8.00 1.21
N ASN A 208 -14.89 7.24 0.11
CA ASN A 208 -16.10 6.59 -0.37
C ASN A 208 -16.29 5.24 0.35
N VAL A 209 -16.73 5.30 1.60
CA VAL A 209 -16.90 4.14 2.50
C VAL A 209 -18.28 4.18 3.14
N GLN A 210 -18.79 3.05 3.64
CA GLN A 210 -20.12 2.99 4.26
C GLN A 210 -20.08 2.68 5.74
N GLN A 211 -19.10 1.89 6.18
CA GLN A 211 -19.01 1.38 7.53
C GLN A 211 -17.55 1.31 7.99
N VAL A 212 -17.34 1.11 9.27
CA VAL A 212 -16.02 0.86 9.87
C VAL A 212 -16.07 -0.48 10.60
N TRP A 213 -14.99 -1.26 10.54
CA TRP A 213 -14.85 -2.44 11.37
C TRP A 213 -14.67 -2.04 12.84
N GLU A 214 -15.45 -2.65 13.73
CA GLU A 214 -15.19 -2.54 15.16
C GLU A 214 -13.84 -3.19 15.47
N ALA A 215 -12.99 -2.48 16.20
CA ALA A 215 -11.68 -2.96 16.64
C ALA A 215 -11.63 -3.19 18.13
N ASP A 216 -10.95 -4.25 18.56
CA ASP A 216 -10.63 -4.50 19.96
C ASP A 216 -9.45 -3.61 20.45
N ALA A 217 -9.08 -3.76 21.71
CA ALA A 217 -7.99 -2.99 22.32
C ALA A 217 -6.60 -3.19 21.66
N ASN A 218 -6.47 -4.20 20.79
CA ASN A 218 -5.26 -4.50 20.04
C ASN A 218 -5.33 -4.03 18.56
N ASN A 219 -6.33 -3.22 18.22
CA ASN A 219 -6.62 -2.82 16.83
C ASN A 219 -6.86 -4.02 15.89
N LEU A 220 -7.51 -5.07 16.39
CA LEU A 220 -7.93 -6.22 15.59
C LEU A 220 -9.46 -6.21 15.42
N PRO A 221 -9.97 -6.43 14.20
CA PRO A 221 -11.40 -6.46 13.97
C PRO A 221 -12.10 -7.54 14.82
N THR A 222 -13.20 -7.17 15.49
CA THR A 222 -14.02 -8.11 16.26
C THR A 222 -14.88 -9.02 15.38
N GLY A 223 -15.15 -8.55 14.15
CA GLY A 223 -16.05 -9.17 13.18
C GLY A 223 -17.35 -8.38 12.99
N LEU A 224 -17.58 -7.34 13.77
CA LEU A 224 -18.71 -6.44 13.61
C LEU A 224 -18.33 -5.25 12.70
N LYS A 225 -19.32 -4.81 11.92
CA LYS A 225 -19.23 -3.59 11.09
C LYS A 225 -20.22 -2.58 11.66
N LEU A 226 -19.71 -1.41 11.99
CA LEU A 226 -20.48 -0.33 12.61
C LEU A 226 -20.79 0.77 11.58
N GLU A 227 -21.87 1.51 11.82
CA GLU A 227 -22.08 2.77 11.11
C GLU A 227 -20.96 3.76 11.46
N LEU A 228 -20.69 4.68 10.53
CA LEU A 228 -19.63 5.68 10.71
C LEU A 228 -20.03 6.67 11.82
N PRO A 229 -19.28 6.73 12.93
CA PRO A 229 -19.50 7.78 13.90
C PRO A 229 -19.07 9.14 13.29
N PRO A 230 -19.65 10.27 13.76
CA PRO A 230 -19.41 11.59 13.13
C PRO A 230 -17.95 11.97 12.97
N GLU A 231 -17.09 11.57 13.91
CA GLU A 231 -15.65 11.85 13.88
C GLU A 231 -14.89 11.05 12.81
N LEU A 232 -15.44 9.93 12.33
CA LEU A 232 -14.89 9.07 11.28
C LEU A 232 -15.66 9.19 9.95
N ASP A 233 -16.68 10.03 9.87
CA ASP A 233 -17.45 10.23 8.64
C ASP A 233 -16.74 11.18 7.69
N PHE A 234 -15.98 10.60 6.74
CA PHE A 234 -15.30 11.29 5.66
C PHE A 234 -16.02 11.13 4.32
N ARG A 235 -17.29 10.75 4.27
CA ARG A 235 -18.06 10.64 3.00
C ARG A 235 -18.19 11.98 2.28
N SER A 236 -18.15 13.08 3.02
CA SER A 236 -18.01 14.44 2.47
C SER A 236 -16.61 14.99 2.79
N PRO A 237 -16.03 15.84 1.92
CA PRO A 237 -14.71 16.43 2.18
C PRO A 237 -14.70 17.21 3.49
N ARG A 238 -13.78 16.86 4.40
CA ARG A 238 -13.60 17.57 5.67
C ARG A 238 -12.15 17.55 6.10
N PRO A 239 -11.70 18.52 6.93
CA PRO A 239 -10.37 18.48 7.50
C PRO A 239 -10.13 17.22 8.32
N ILE A 240 -8.93 16.64 8.21
CA ILE A 240 -8.49 15.56 9.12
C ILE A 240 -8.53 16.07 10.57
N GLY A 241 -8.20 17.35 10.76
CA GLY A 241 -8.20 17.98 12.08
C GLY A 241 -7.28 17.22 13.04
N ASN A 242 -7.72 17.09 14.29
CA ASN A 242 -7.00 16.33 15.33
C ASN A 242 -7.40 14.85 15.38
N THR A 243 -8.21 14.36 14.43
CA THR A 243 -8.66 12.96 14.41
C THR A 243 -7.45 12.03 14.35
N ALA A 244 -7.34 11.13 15.32
CA ALA A 244 -6.38 10.04 15.29
C ALA A 244 -6.99 8.90 14.49
N LEU A 245 -6.43 8.63 13.31
CA LEU A 245 -6.89 7.56 12.42
C LEU A 245 -5.98 6.34 12.60
N ASP A 246 -6.58 5.17 12.77
CA ASP A 246 -6.01 3.82 12.65
C ASP A 246 -7.19 2.85 12.49
N HIS A 247 -7.96 3.04 11.41
CA HIS A 247 -9.26 2.38 11.26
C HIS A 247 -9.39 1.70 9.91
N VAL A 248 -10.01 0.52 9.90
CA VAL A 248 -10.35 -0.23 8.69
C VAL A 248 -11.79 0.08 8.32
N PHE A 249 -11.97 0.78 7.21
CA PHE A 249 -13.28 1.10 6.64
C PHE A 249 -13.67 0.08 5.58
N THR A 250 -14.98 -0.13 5.42
CA THR A 250 -15.55 -1.10 4.48
C THR A 250 -16.74 -0.53 3.73
N GLY A 251 -17.28 -1.30 2.78
CA GLY A 251 -18.36 -0.83 1.92
C GLY A 251 -17.90 0.18 0.89
N VAL A 252 -16.67 0.05 0.42
CA VAL A 252 -16.16 0.85 -0.70
C VAL A 252 -16.95 0.54 -1.98
N PRO A 253 -17.10 1.50 -2.90
CA PRO A 253 -17.75 1.25 -4.17
C PRO A 253 -16.97 0.20 -4.96
N SER A 254 -17.66 -0.55 -5.79
CA SER A 254 -17.03 -1.52 -6.69
C SER A 254 -17.65 -1.44 -8.08
N SER A 255 -16.86 -1.78 -9.11
CA SER A 255 -17.30 -1.88 -10.49
C SER A 255 -16.75 -3.15 -11.13
N ILE A 256 -17.58 -3.84 -11.89
CA ILE A 256 -17.17 -5.07 -12.59
C ILE A 256 -16.17 -4.75 -13.72
N SER A 257 -16.22 -3.55 -14.27
CA SER A 257 -15.51 -3.20 -15.52
C SER A 257 -14.65 -1.96 -15.43
N GLY A 258 -14.10 -1.65 -14.25
CA GLY A 258 -13.25 -0.44 -14.17
C GLY A 258 -12.76 -0.11 -12.78
N LEU A 259 -12.04 1.00 -12.69
CA LEU A 259 -11.60 1.53 -11.42
C LEU A 259 -12.68 2.45 -10.85
N VAL A 260 -12.86 2.38 -9.54
CA VAL A 260 -13.74 3.27 -8.78
C VAL A 260 -12.91 4.14 -7.86
N GLU A 261 -13.37 5.33 -7.59
CA GLU A 261 -12.70 6.25 -6.66
C GLU A 261 -12.96 5.81 -5.22
N LEU A 262 -11.88 5.59 -4.47
CA LEU A 262 -11.92 5.23 -3.05
C LEU A 262 -11.81 6.46 -2.15
N ALA A 263 -10.94 7.40 -2.50
CA ALA A 263 -10.67 8.59 -1.69
C ALA A 263 -10.11 9.75 -2.50
N THR A 264 -10.29 10.94 -1.97
CA THR A 264 -9.62 12.17 -2.42
C THR A 264 -8.95 12.84 -1.24
N LEU A 265 -7.71 13.32 -1.43
CA LEU A 265 -6.99 14.18 -0.51
C LEU A 265 -6.71 15.52 -1.20
N SER A 266 -7.07 16.62 -0.57
CA SER A 266 -6.87 17.97 -1.09
C SER A 266 -6.46 18.94 0.03
N HIS A 267 -5.97 20.11 -0.34
CA HIS A 267 -5.62 21.17 0.60
C HIS A 267 -5.72 22.52 -0.12
N PRO A 268 -6.23 23.60 0.51
CA PRO A 268 -6.43 24.89 -0.16
C PRO A 268 -5.16 25.51 -0.76
N GLN A 269 -4.00 25.23 -0.17
CA GLN A 269 -2.70 25.73 -0.63
C GLN A 269 -1.92 24.71 -1.47
N ALA A 270 -2.43 23.49 -1.64
CA ALA A 270 -1.72 22.47 -2.41
C ALA A 270 -1.71 22.81 -3.91
N LEU A 271 -0.68 22.35 -4.60
CA LEU A 271 -0.53 22.50 -6.05
C LEU A 271 -1.49 21.63 -6.86
N GLY A 272 -2.34 20.87 -6.19
CA GLY A 272 -3.31 19.97 -6.78
C GLY A 272 -3.97 19.10 -5.74
N ARG A 273 -4.73 18.11 -6.20
CA ARG A 273 -5.38 17.10 -5.36
C ARG A 273 -4.99 15.69 -5.79
N LEU A 274 -4.93 14.81 -4.81
CA LEU A 274 -4.71 13.38 -5.02
C LEU A 274 -6.05 12.66 -5.02
N ARG A 275 -6.29 11.82 -6.03
CA ARG A 275 -7.43 10.90 -6.10
C ARG A 275 -6.95 9.47 -6.21
N ILE A 276 -7.56 8.57 -5.45
CA ILE A 276 -7.18 7.16 -5.37
C ILE A 276 -8.29 6.30 -5.95
N PHE A 277 -7.93 5.50 -6.95
CA PHE A 277 -8.85 4.61 -7.65
C PHE A 277 -8.37 3.17 -7.52
N ALA A 278 -9.30 2.22 -7.38
CA ALA A 278 -8.99 0.81 -7.36
C ALA A 278 -10.04 -0.01 -8.12
N ASP A 279 -9.66 -1.23 -8.52
CA ASP A 279 -10.61 -2.20 -9.06
C ASP A 279 -11.40 -2.91 -7.94
N ALA A 280 -12.35 -3.76 -8.32
CA ALA A 280 -13.23 -4.48 -7.40
C ALA A 280 -12.52 -5.47 -6.46
N ALA A 281 -11.22 -5.66 -6.61
CA ALA A 281 -10.44 -6.49 -5.71
C ALA A 281 -10.26 -5.84 -4.33
N PHE A 282 -10.18 -4.51 -4.29
CA PHE A 282 -9.98 -3.74 -3.07
C PHE A 282 -11.33 -3.43 -2.42
N ARG A 283 -11.58 -4.04 -1.28
CA ARG A 283 -12.87 -4.01 -0.59
C ARG A 283 -12.84 -3.16 0.68
N GLU A 284 -11.64 -2.88 1.17
CA GLU A 284 -11.41 -2.16 2.41
C GLU A 284 -10.50 -0.95 2.15
N LEU A 285 -10.68 0.08 2.95
CA LEU A 285 -9.82 1.26 2.95
C LEU A 285 -9.35 1.51 4.38
N VAL A 286 -8.03 1.48 4.60
CA VAL A 286 -7.48 1.87 5.90
C VAL A 286 -7.07 3.34 5.85
N LEU A 287 -7.43 4.08 6.88
CA LEU A 287 -6.99 5.44 7.11
C LEU A 287 -6.14 5.46 8.38
N PHE A 288 -4.91 5.96 8.26
CA PHE A 288 -3.98 6.02 9.37
C PHE A 288 -3.24 7.36 9.42
N THR A 289 -3.15 7.96 10.62
CA THR A 289 -2.32 9.14 10.89
C THR A 289 -1.20 8.72 11.84
N PRO A 290 0.09 8.71 11.38
CA PRO A 290 1.21 8.43 12.28
C PRO A 290 1.30 9.49 13.39
N ALA A 291 1.91 9.12 14.52
CA ALA A 291 2.02 9.99 15.69
C ALA A 291 2.70 11.34 15.39
N HIS A 292 3.65 11.38 14.43
CA HIS A 292 4.30 12.63 13.99
C HIS A 292 3.38 13.52 13.14
N ARG A 293 2.25 13.01 12.64
CA ARG A 293 1.22 13.71 11.85
C ARG A 293 1.73 14.47 10.59
N GLN A 294 2.93 14.18 10.13
CA GLN A 294 3.48 14.80 8.91
C GLN A 294 2.92 14.19 7.62
N ALA A 295 2.21 13.07 7.73
CA ALA A 295 1.57 12.38 6.62
C ALA A 295 0.26 11.73 7.06
N VAL A 296 -0.59 11.41 6.10
CA VAL A 296 -1.73 10.50 6.25
C VAL A 296 -1.51 9.30 5.35
N ALA A 297 -1.75 8.09 5.84
CA ALA A 297 -1.83 6.91 5.00
C ALA A 297 -3.29 6.68 4.58
N ILE A 298 -3.49 6.42 3.28
CA ILE A 298 -4.78 6.09 2.67
C ILE A 298 -4.56 4.79 1.90
N GLU A 299 -5.00 3.70 2.47
CA GLU A 299 -4.49 2.36 2.22
C GLU A 299 -5.54 1.45 1.58
N PRO A 300 -5.52 1.23 0.26
CA PRO A 300 -6.37 0.22 -0.37
C PRO A 300 -5.99 -1.19 0.08
N TYR A 301 -6.94 -1.95 0.65
CA TYR A 301 -6.77 -3.34 1.05
C TYR A 301 -7.79 -4.24 0.35
N THR A 302 -7.38 -5.46 0.00
CA THR A 302 -8.27 -6.47 -0.56
C THR A 302 -9.09 -7.21 0.50
N CYS A 303 -8.68 -7.15 1.75
CA CYS A 303 -9.33 -7.77 2.91
C CYS A 303 -9.07 -6.95 4.16
N SER A 304 -9.82 -7.18 5.23
CA SER A 304 -9.58 -6.55 6.52
C SER A 304 -8.29 -7.07 7.18
N ALA A 305 -7.83 -6.42 8.24
CA ALA A 305 -6.86 -7.02 9.15
C ALA A 305 -7.45 -8.31 9.77
N ASP A 306 -6.61 -9.23 10.19
CA ASP A 306 -6.98 -10.53 10.78
C ASP A 306 -7.96 -11.37 9.93
N ALA A 307 -7.96 -11.13 8.61
CA ALA A 307 -8.98 -11.62 7.69
C ALA A 307 -9.09 -13.16 7.66
N SER A 308 -7.99 -13.89 7.83
CA SER A 308 -8.01 -15.36 7.87
C SER A 308 -8.75 -15.89 9.10
N ASN A 309 -8.55 -15.27 10.26
CA ASN A 309 -9.23 -15.65 11.51
C ASN A 309 -10.72 -15.27 11.47
N LEU A 310 -11.07 -14.15 10.85
CA LEU A 310 -12.47 -13.78 10.60
C LEU A 310 -13.13 -14.77 9.64
N ALA A 311 -12.46 -15.13 8.53
CA ALA A 311 -12.97 -16.11 7.56
C ALA A 311 -13.17 -17.49 8.19
N ALA A 312 -12.28 -17.94 9.09
CA ALA A 312 -12.43 -19.18 9.84
C ALA A 312 -13.66 -19.18 10.77
N ARG A 313 -14.13 -17.99 11.15
CA ARG A 313 -15.39 -17.78 11.93
C ARG A 313 -16.61 -17.60 11.03
N GLY A 314 -16.50 -17.74 9.72
CA GLY A 314 -17.57 -17.54 8.74
C GLY A 314 -17.91 -16.07 8.44
N ILE A 315 -17.02 -15.12 8.78
CA ILE A 315 -17.21 -13.69 8.54
C ILE A 315 -16.56 -13.32 7.21
N ASP A 316 -17.33 -12.65 6.34
CA ASP A 316 -16.80 -12.14 5.06
C ASP A 316 -15.84 -10.97 5.31
N SER A 317 -14.56 -11.31 5.32
CA SER A 317 -13.43 -10.41 5.57
C SER A 317 -12.68 -9.99 4.29
N GLY A 318 -13.10 -10.50 3.11
CA GLY A 318 -12.37 -10.31 1.87
C GLY A 318 -11.19 -11.26 1.66
N TRP A 319 -10.94 -12.21 2.59
CA TRP A 319 -9.88 -13.21 2.48
C TRP A 319 -10.01 -14.05 1.21
N ARG A 320 -8.92 -14.27 0.50
CA ARG A 320 -8.91 -14.95 -0.81
C ARG A 320 -8.13 -16.24 -0.75
N THR A 321 -8.46 -17.15 -1.70
CA THR A 321 -7.72 -18.40 -1.91
C THR A 321 -7.59 -18.66 -3.41
N LEU A 322 -6.37 -18.99 -3.85
CA LEU A 322 -6.09 -19.45 -5.22
C LEU A 322 -5.81 -20.95 -5.24
N SER A 323 -6.41 -21.67 -6.17
CA SER A 323 -6.03 -23.06 -6.43
C SER A 323 -4.61 -23.13 -7.01
N PRO A 324 -3.92 -24.29 -6.90
CA PRO A 324 -2.62 -24.51 -7.52
C PRO A 324 -2.57 -24.06 -8.99
N GLY A 325 -1.53 -23.33 -9.37
CA GLY A 325 -1.30 -22.81 -10.71
C GLY A 325 -2.18 -21.62 -11.12
N GLN A 326 -3.18 -21.24 -10.34
CA GLN A 326 -4.01 -20.08 -10.66
C GLN A 326 -3.27 -18.78 -10.43
N THR A 327 -3.64 -17.77 -11.24
CA THR A 327 -3.16 -16.39 -11.13
C THR A 327 -4.34 -15.44 -10.92
N TRP A 328 -4.14 -14.45 -10.06
CA TRP A 328 -5.06 -13.37 -9.79
C TRP A 328 -4.34 -12.03 -10.01
N ALA A 329 -5.06 -11.01 -10.44
CA ALA A 329 -4.51 -9.68 -10.65
C ALA A 329 -5.40 -8.59 -10.06
N ALA A 330 -4.79 -7.44 -9.74
CA ALA A 330 -5.47 -6.26 -9.22
C ALA A 330 -4.72 -4.98 -9.58
N ARG A 331 -5.46 -3.86 -9.57
CA ARG A 331 -4.95 -2.55 -9.96
C ARG A 331 -5.43 -1.43 -9.07
N VAL A 332 -4.50 -0.51 -8.75
CA VAL A 332 -4.75 0.78 -8.09
C VAL A 332 -4.13 1.90 -8.92
N GLU A 333 -4.77 3.06 -8.99
CA GLU A 333 -4.21 4.27 -9.56
C GLU A 333 -4.27 5.41 -8.54
N TYR A 334 -3.16 6.09 -8.37
CA TYR A 334 -3.03 7.35 -7.65
C TYR A 334 -2.94 8.45 -8.70
N ARG A 335 -3.97 9.30 -8.80
CA ARG A 335 -4.05 10.36 -9.81
C ARG A 335 -3.81 11.72 -9.17
N TRP A 336 -2.92 12.47 -9.78
CA TRP A 336 -2.60 13.83 -9.38
C TRP A 336 -3.24 14.82 -10.33
N GLU A 337 -4.19 15.60 -9.84
CA GLU A 337 -4.87 16.65 -10.61
C GLU A 337 -4.30 17.99 -10.13
N LYS A 338 -3.53 18.66 -10.99
CA LYS A 338 -3.00 20.01 -10.74
C LYS A 338 -4.14 21.01 -10.58
N SER A 339 -3.97 21.99 -9.66
CA SER A 339 -4.89 23.10 -9.43
C SER A 339 -4.92 24.06 -10.60
#